data_c230cc4fec0a3af5cd01fe55b60d2857
#
_entry.id   c230cc4fec0a3af5cd01fe55b60d2857
#
_cell.length_a   1.000
_cell.length_b   1.000
_cell.length_c   1.000
_cell.angle_alpha   90.00
_cell.angle_beta   90.00
_cell.angle_gamma   90.00
#
_symmetry.space_group_name_H-M   'P 1'
#
loop_
_entity.id
_entity.type
_entity.pdbx_description
1 polymer ?
#
loop_
_entity_poly.entity_id
_entity_poly.type
_entity_poly.pdbx_seq_one_letter_code
_entity_poly.pdbx_strand_id
1 'polypeptide(L)'
;MPDSWISKMAKENQMIAPFVDKLEKKNVLSYGLSSYGYDARVSRNFKIFTNVNSATVDPKKFSESSFVDRDVDSCVIPPNSFALARTVEYFKIPKETLVICVGKSTYARCGIIVNVTPLEPEWEGHVTLEFSNTTPLPAKIYANEGAAQFLFFRGEPICDLSYADRKGKYMFQEGV
;
A
#
# COMPACT_ATOMS: atom_id res chain seq x y z
N MET A 1 8.40 -9.23 12.70
CA MET A 1 9.06 -8.41 13.73
C MET A 1 7.99 -7.87 14.66
N PRO A 2 8.21 -7.81 15.99
CA PRO A 2 7.23 -7.34 16.98
C PRO A 2 7.08 -5.81 16.97
N ASP A 3 6.03 -5.33 17.61
CA ASP A 3 5.68 -3.91 17.78
C ASP A 3 6.83 -3.06 18.34
N SER A 4 7.55 -3.57 19.34
CA SER A 4 8.68 -2.87 19.95
C SER A 4 9.81 -2.60 18.95
N TRP A 5 10.10 -3.55 18.06
CA TRP A 5 11.09 -3.38 16.99
C TRP A 5 10.58 -2.38 15.94
N ILE A 6 9.31 -2.53 15.50
CA ILE A 6 8.71 -1.62 14.50
C ILE A 6 8.72 -0.19 15.02
N SER A 7 8.29 0.02 16.29
CA SER A 7 8.29 1.35 16.93
C SER A 7 9.70 1.95 17.00
N LYS A 8 10.70 1.15 17.39
CA LYS A 8 12.09 1.59 17.43
C LYS A 8 12.57 2.04 16.05
N MET A 9 12.40 1.19 15.04
CA MET A 9 12.85 1.48 13.67
C MET A 9 12.12 2.69 13.07
N ALA A 10 10.83 2.86 13.33
CA ALA A 10 10.09 4.01 12.86
C ALA A 10 10.59 5.33 13.49
N LYS A 11 10.86 5.33 14.80
CA LYS A 11 11.30 6.54 15.55
C LYS A 11 12.76 6.90 15.33
N GLU A 12 13.66 5.91 15.30
CA GLU A 12 15.11 6.14 15.22
C GLU A 12 15.60 6.21 13.76
N ASN A 13 15.02 5.45 12.85
CA ASN A 13 15.47 5.31 11.46
C ASN A 13 14.45 5.83 10.43
N GLN A 14 13.33 6.41 10.87
CA GLN A 14 12.26 6.91 10.00
C GLN A 14 11.72 5.84 9.03
N MET A 15 11.71 4.56 9.47
CA MET A 15 11.25 3.45 8.65
C MET A 15 9.80 3.62 8.16
N ILE A 16 8.97 4.33 8.95
CA ILE A 16 7.57 4.68 8.62
C ILE A 16 7.33 6.14 9.01
N ALA A 17 6.88 6.98 8.09
CA ALA A 17 6.57 8.39 8.34
C ALA A 17 5.32 8.85 7.56
N PRO A 18 4.31 9.48 8.20
CA PRO A 18 4.18 9.68 9.65
C PRO A 18 3.86 8.39 10.39
N PHE A 19 4.50 8.15 11.53
CA PHE A 19 4.30 6.96 12.35
C PHE A 19 3.23 7.18 13.42
N VAL A 20 2.28 6.24 13.52
CA VAL A 20 1.24 6.19 14.55
C VAL A 20 1.54 5.01 15.48
N ASP A 21 1.98 5.30 16.71
CA ASP A 21 2.58 4.33 17.64
C ASP A 21 1.58 3.45 18.40
N LYS A 22 0.30 3.54 18.07
CA LYS A 22 -0.78 2.72 18.59
C LYS A 22 -1.84 2.49 17.53
N LEU A 23 -2.68 1.47 17.70
CA LEU A 23 -3.76 1.18 16.79
C LEU A 23 -4.95 2.13 17.02
N GLU A 24 -5.15 3.09 16.12
CA GLU A 24 -6.33 3.97 16.09
C GLU A 24 -7.51 3.24 15.46
N LYS A 25 -8.69 3.29 16.11
CA LYS A 25 -9.89 2.55 15.67
C LYS A 25 -11.22 3.25 15.97
N LYS A 26 -11.19 4.49 16.47
CA LYS A 26 -12.43 5.20 16.83
C LYS A 26 -13.06 5.83 15.58
N ASN A 27 -14.19 5.29 15.15
CA ASN A 27 -14.97 5.74 13.99
C ASN A 27 -14.22 5.71 12.65
N VAL A 28 -13.17 4.88 12.54
CA VAL A 28 -12.39 4.71 11.32
C VAL A 28 -12.02 3.23 11.12
N LEU A 29 -11.71 2.84 9.91
CA LEU A 29 -11.00 1.58 9.66
C LEU A 29 -9.62 1.69 10.28
N SER A 30 -9.32 0.78 11.21
CA SER A 30 -8.15 0.91 12.09
C SER A 30 -6.83 1.03 11.33
N TYR A 31 -5.93 1.87 11.85
CA TYR A 31 -4.58 2.08 11.33
C TYR A 31 -3.58 2.30 12.46
N GLY A 32 -2.28 2.20 12.16
CA GLY A 32 -1.19 2.36 13.10
C GLY A 32 -0.55 1.05 13.53
N LEU A 33 0.23 1.10 14.60
CA LEU A 33 1.02 -0.03 15.10
C LEU A 33 0.13 -1.13 15.67
N SER A 34 0.37 -2.37 15.20
CA SER A 34 -0.21 -3.61 15.73
C SER A 34 0.88 -4.50 16.31
N SER A 35 0.52 -5.66 16.92
CA SER A 35 1.46 -6.53 17.62
C SER A 35 2.63 -7.05 16.75
N TYR A 36 2.37 -7.37 15.47
CA TYR A 36 3.36 -7.88 14.51
C TYR A 36 3.20 -7.26 13.13
N GLY A 37 2.92 -5.94 13.07
CA GLY A 37 2.75 -5.24 11.80
C GLY A 37 2.35 -3.79 11.99
N TYR A 38 2.08 -3.15 10.89
CA TYR A 38 1.62 -1.77 10.83
C TYR A 38 0.47 -1.66 9.82
N ASP A 39 -0.67 -1.16 10.26
CA ASP A 39 -1.82 -0.90 9.40
C ASP A 39 -1.67 0.48 8.76
N ALA A 40 -1.33 0.52 7.46
CA ALA A 40 -1.16 1.77 6.73
C ALA A 40 -2.49 2.32 6.21
N ARG A 41 -2.53 3.64 6.10
CA ARG A 41 -3.65 4.40 5.56
C ARG A 41 -3.52 4.56 4.05
N VAL A 42 -4.65 4.59 3.35
CA VAL A 42 -4.69 5.02 1.96
C VAL A 42 -4.84 6.54 1.86
N SER A 43 -4.13 7.17 0.93
CA SER A 43 -4.21 8.61 0.69
C SER A 43 -5.51 9.02 -0.03
N ARG A 44 -5.69 10.32 -0.27
CA ARG A 44 -6.83 10.88 -1.02
C ARG A 44 -6.71 10.72 -2.53
N ASN A 45 -5.49 10.45 -3.01
CA ASN A 45 -5.19 10.39 -4.44
C ASN A 45 -5.46 8.99 -4.97
N PHE A 46 -6.42 8.87 -5.87
CA PHE A 46 -6.83 7.62 -6.51
C PHE A 46 -6.74 7.75 -8.03
N LYS A 47 -6.32 6.67 -8.67
CA LYS A 47 -6.43 6.45 -10.12
C LYS A 47 -7.46 5.34 -10.35
N ILE A 48 -8.65 5.68 -10.86
CA ILE A 48 -9.72 4.72 -11.11
C ILE A 48 -9.60 4.22 -12.55
N PHE A 49 -9.52 2.90 -12.72
CA PHE A 49 -9.47 2.30 -14.06
C PHE A 49 -10.75 2.57 -14.84
N THR A 50 -10.57 2.90 -16.13
CA THR A 50 -11.64 3.05 -17.12
C THR A 50 -11.28 2.29 -18.39
N ASN A 51 -12.26 1.63 -18.99
CA ASN A 51 -12.11 0.85 -20.23
C ASN A 51 -12.45 1.66 -21.50
N VAL A 52 -12.61 2.97 -21.40
CA VAL A 52 -13.07 3.82 -22.53
C VAL A 52 -12.02 3.92 -23.63
N ASN A 53 -10.75 3.92 -23.27
CA ASN A 53 -9.65 4.22 -24.18
C ASN A 53 -8.85 3.00 -24.66
N SER A 54 -9.22 1.79 -24.26
CA SER A 54 -8.51 0.57 -24.65
C SER A 54 -9.43 -0.64 -24.70
N ALA A 55 -9.27 -1.44 -25.73
CA ALA A 55 -9.98 -2.72 -25.89
C ALA A 55 -9.31 -3.89 -25.15
N THR A 56 -8.06 -3.72 -24.72
CA THR A 56 -7.24 -4.77 -24.08
C THR A 56 -6.34 -4.15 -23.02
N VAL A 57 -6.22 -4.83 -21.88
CA VAL A 57 -5.20 -4.51 -20.86
C VAL A 57 -3.91 -5.24 -21.22
N ASP A 58 -2.88 -4.49 -21.63
CA ASP A 58 -1.56 -5.04 -21.98
C ASP A 58 -0.51 -4.44 -21.03
N PRO A 59 0.12 -5.22 -20.14
CA PRO A 59 1.09 -4.69 -19.16
C PRO A 59 2.36 -4.14 -19.81
N LYS A 60 2.65 -4.48 -21.08
CA LYS A 60 3.79 -3.93 -21.83
C LYS A 60 3.47 -2.62 -22.55
N LYS A 61 2.19 -2.31 -22.72
CA LYS A 61 1.69 -1.13 -23.45
C LYS A 61 0.53 -0.46 -22.69
N PHE A 62 0.57 -0.51 -21.38
CA PHE A 62 -0.48 0.08 -20.54
C PHE A 62 -0.47 1.60 -20.67
N SER A 63 -1.62 2.19 -20.96
CA SER A 63 -1.77 3.64 -21.17
C SER A 63 -2.29 4.32 -19.90
N GLU A 64 -1.66 5.40 -19.49
CA GLU A 64 -2.14 6.28 -18.42
C GLU A 64 -3.55 6.84 -18.70
N SER A 65 -3.95 6.96 -19.97
CA SER A 65 -5.32 7.36 -20.35
C SER A 65 -6.40 6.34 -19.94
N SER A 66 -5.99 5.15 -19.46
CA SER A 66 -6.89 4.16 -18.89
C SER A 66 -7.27 4.45 -17.44
N PHE A 67 -6.81 5.57 -16.88
CA PHE A 67 -7.16 6.00 -15.54
C PHE A 67 -7.85 7.35 -15.51
N VAL A 68 -8.67 7.54 -14.48
CA VAL A 68 -9.26 8.81 -14.10
C VAL A 68 -8.76 9.15 -12.70
N ASP A 69 -8.04 10.28 -12.60
CA ASP A 69 -7.53 10.77 -11.31
C ASP A 69 -8.63 11.36 -10.45
N ARG A 70 -8.60 11.10 -9.16
CA ARG A 70 -9.51 11.63 -8.15
C ARG A 70 -8.74 11.98 -6.87
N ASP A 71 -9.01 13.17 -6.33
CA ASP A 71 -8.62 13.59 -4.98
C ASP A 71 -9.89 13.71 -4.15
N VAL A 72 -10.18 12.70 -3.33
CA VAL A 72 -11.46 12.57 -2.62
C VAL A 72 -11.31 11.93 -1.25
N ASP A 73 -12.26 12.21 -0.34
CA ASP A 73 -12.31 11.57 0.98
C ASP A 73 -12.80 10.11 0.92
N SER A 74 -13.50 9.75 -0.15
CA SER A 74 -13.85 8.37 -0.43
C SER A 74 -13.91 8.12 -1.93
N CYS A 75 -13.24 7.05 -2.37
CA CYS A 75 -13.24 6.58 -3.75
C CYS A 75 -14.32 5.52 -3.93
N VAL A 76 -15.06 5.58 -5.04
CA VAL A 76 -16.00 4.54 -5.46
C VAL A 76 -15.44 3.82 -6.68
N ILE A 77 -15.07 2.54 -6.49
CA ILE A 77 -14.57 1.67 -7.56
C ILE A 77 -15.75 1.01 -8.26
N PRO A 78 -15.89 1.11 -9.59
CA PRO A 78 -16.96 0.46 -10.32
C PRO A 78 -16.98 -1.07 -10.13
N PRO A 79 -18.12 -1.75 -10.39
CA PRO A 79 -18.20 -3.20 -10.35
C PRO A 79 -17.15 -3.87 -11.23
N ASN A 80 -16.52 -4.94 -10.73
CA ASN A 80 -15.51 -5.71 -11.47
C ASN A 80 -14.37 -4.86 -12.07
N SER A 81 -14.00 -3.78 -11.39
CA SER A 81 -12.95 -2.84 -11.79
C SER A 81 -11.91 -2.69 -10.68
N PHE A 82 -10.93 -1.82 -10.90
CA PHE A 82 -9.87 -1.59 -9.92
C PHE A 82 -9.49 -0.11 -9.84
N ALA A 83 -8.80 0.23 -8.77
CA ALA A 83 -8.19 1.54 -8.58
C ALA A 83 -6.80 1.39 -7.96
N LEU A 84 -5.93 2.33 -8.29
CA LEU A 84 -4.64 2.48 -7.63
C LEU A 84 -4.74 3.65 -6.66
N ALA A 85 -4.06 3.54 -5.53
CA ALA A 85 -3.86 4.65 -4.60
C ALA A 85 -2.51 4.46 -3.91
N ARG A 86 -1.98 5.50 -3.29
CA ARG A 86 -0.76 5.38 -2.50
C ARG A 86 -1.05 5.38 -1.01
N THR A 87 -0.10 4.90 -0.22
CA THR A 87 -0.16 5.05 1.24
C THR A 87 0.00 6.51 1.65
N VAL A 88 -0.60 6.89 2.79
CA VAL A 88 -0.28 8.14 3.49
C VAL A 88 1.15 8.08 4.02
N GLU A 89 1.51 6.92 4.54
CA GLU A 89 2.83 6.65 5.10
C GLU A 89 3.88 6.49 3.99
N TYR A 90 5.02 7.10 4.21
CA TYR A 90 6.27 6.88 3.48
C TYR A 90 7.06 5.80 4.20
N PHE A 91 7.62 4.85 3.47
CA PHE A 91 8.38 3.72 4.00
C PHE A 91 9.84 3.81 3.57
N LYS A 92 10.74 3.45 4.49
CA LYS A 92 12.17 3.28 4.25
C LYS A 92 12.62 1.96 4.84
N ILE A 93 12.73 0.95 3.99
CA ILE A 93 12.95 -0.43 4.42
C ILE A 93 14.44 -0.69 4.70
N PRO A 94 14.80 -1.18 5.91
CA PRO A 94 16.18 -1.54 6.23
C PRO A 94 16.71 -2.69 5.37
N LYS A 95 18.03 -2.75 5.20
CA LYS A 95 18.71 -3.76 4.35
C LYS A 95 18.46 -5.21 4.79
N GLU A 96 18.26 -5.43 6.08
CA GLU A 96 17.97 -6.76 6.64
C GLU A 96 16.48 -7.11 6.66
N THR A 97 15.62 -6.28 6.06
CA THR A 97 14.17 -6.42 6.22
C THR A 97 13.47 -6.65 4.88
N LEU A 98 12.62 -7.67 4.84
CA LEU A 98 11.60 -7.89 3.80
C LEU A 98 10.24 -7.50 4.37
N VAL A 99 9.39 -6.82 3.59
CA VAL A 99 8.02 -6.49 4.01
C VAL A 99 7.01 -7.12 3.07
N ILE A 100 6.01 -7.77 3.66
CA ILE A 100 4.85 -8.28 2.94
C ILE A 100 3.64 -7.43 3.31
N CYS A 101 2.92 -6.93 2.31
CA CYS A 101 1.68 -6.21 2.48
C CYS A 101 0.48 -7.14 2.23
N VAL A 102 -0.52 -7.08 3.12
CA VAL A 102 -1.77 -7.81 2.99
C VAL A 102 -2.95 -6.86 3.18
N GLY A 103 -4.05 -7.10 2.45
CA GLY A 103 -5.27 -6.31 2.59
C GLY A 103 -5.92 -6.49 3.96
N LYS A 104 -6.59 -5.44 4.46
CA LYS A 104 -7.37 -5.53 5.70
C LYS A 104 -8.58 -6.45 5.53
N SER A 105 -8.83 -7.25 6.58
CA SER A 105 -9.97 -8.19 6.63
C SER A 105 -11.33 -7.51 6.41
N THR A 106 -11.47 -6.23 6.80
CA THR A 106 -12.71 -5.46 6.60
C THR A 106 -13.01 -5.30 5.11
N TYR A 107 -12.03 -4.94 4.29
CA TYR A 107 -12.18 -4.86 2.83
C TYR A 107 -12.31 -6.24 2.19
N ALA A 108 -11.49 -7.20 2.63
CA ALA A 108 -11.54 -8.56 2.09
C ALA A 108 -12.91 -9.22 2.26
N ARG A 109 -13.58 -9.01 3.40
CA ARG A 109 -14.95 -9.52 3.66
C ARG A 109 -16.03 -8.85 2.80
N CYS A 110 -15.72 -7.71 2.21
CA CYS A 110 -16.58 -7.01 1.27
C CYS A 110 -16.24 -7.33 -0.20
N GLY A 111 -15.36 -8.31 -0.47
CA GLY A 111 -14.94 -8.65 -1.82
C GLY A 111 -13.99 -7.63 -2.44
N ILE A 112 -13.29 -6.85 -1.62
CA ILE A 112 -12.28 -5.91 -2.07
C ILE A 112 -10.91 -6.50 -1.75
N ILE A 113 -10.11 -6.71 -2.78
CA ILE A 113 -8.74 -7.21 -2.64
C ILE A 113 -7.79 -6.04 -2.69
N VAL A 114 -6.83 -5.99 -1.76
CA VAL A 114 -5.69 -5.09 -1.84
C VAL A 114 -4.47 -5.93 -2.16
N ASN A 115 -3.85 -5.67 -3.30
CA ASN A 115 -2.65 -6.35 -3.75
C ASN A 115 -1.47 -5.38 -3.70
N VAL A 116 -0.31 -5.87 -3.28
CA VAL A 116 0.98 -5.15 -3.30
C VAL A 116 2.07 -6.19 -3.42
N THR A 117 3.05 -5.96 -4.27
CA THR A 117 4.26 -6.80 -4.31
C THR A 117 5.10 -6.58 -3.04
N PRO A 118 5.92 -7.55 -2.62
CA PRO A 118 6.78 -7.39 -1.44
C PRO A 118 7.68 -6.16 -1.56
N LEU A 119 7.87 -5.43 -0.45
CA LEU A 119 8.88 -4.37 -0.38
C LEU A 119 10.21 -5.01 -0.03
N GLU A 120 11.13 -4.94 -0.96
CA GLU A 120 12.45 -5.54 -0.84
C GLU A 120 13.38 -4.69 0.06
N PRO A 121 14.50 -5.27 0.54
CA PRO A 121 15.53 -4.55 1.28
C PRO A 121 15.96 -3.24 0.60
N GLU A 122 16.05 -2.16 1.37
CA GLU A 122 16.40 -0.80 0.94
C GLU A 122 15.44 -0.16 -0.09
N TRP A 123 14.22 -0.70 -0.24
CA TRP A 123 13.17 0.00 -0.95
C TRP A 123 12.69 1.21 -0.13
N GLU A 124 12.45 2.34 -0.81
CA GLU A 124 12.01 3.58 -0.18
C GLU A 124 10.94 4.27 -1.04
N GLY A 125 9.85 4.77 -0.41
CA GLY A 125 8.78 5.48 -1.11
C GLY A 125 7.41 5.38 -0.44
N HIS A 126 6.40 5.98 -1.08
CA HIS A 126 5.01 5.68 -0.82
C HIS A 126 4.62 4.40 -1.55
N VAL A 127 3.89 3.50 -0.89
CA VAL A 127 3.49 2.23 -1.49
C VAL A 127 2.23 2.42 -2.32
N THR A 128 2.23 1.97 -3.56
CA THR A 128 1.02 1.87 -4.37
C THR A 128 0.19 0.68 -3.89
N LEU A 129 -1.05 0.95 -3.49
CA LEU A 129 -2.06 -0.02 -3.12
C LEU A 129 -2.97 -0.27 -4.32
N GLU A 130 -3.09 -1.52 -4.74
CA GLU A 130 -3.87 -1.95 -5.91
C GLU A 130 -5.19 -2.54 -5.42
N PHE A 131 -6.27 -1.74 -5.43
CA PHE A 131 -7.60 -2.16 -4.99
C PHE A 131 -8.38 -2.79 -6.12
N SER A 132 -8.76 -4.06 -6.01
CA SER A 132 -9.65 -4.73 -6.95
C SER A 132 -11.03 -4.91 -6.33
N ASN A 133 -12.08 -4.40 -6.99
CA ASN A 133 -13.47 -4.67 -6.66
C ASN A 133 -13.95 -5.92 -7.41
N THR A 134 -14.04 -7.06 -6.73
CA THR A 134 -14.47 -8.33 -7.31
C THR A 134 -15.98 -8.53 -7.24
N THR A 135 -16.74 -7.51 -6.81
CA THR A 135 -18.19 -7.61 -6.63
C THR A 135 -18.96 -7.00 -7.80
N PRO A 136 -20.22 -7.39 -8.02
CA PRO A 136 -21.10 -6.77 -9.03
C PRO A 136 -21.65 -5.40 -8.59
N LEU A 137 -21.23 -4.87 -7.43
CA LEU A 137 -21.67 -3.58 -6.90
C LEU A 137 -20.50 -2.59 -6.84
N PRO A 138 -20.77 -1.27 -6.91
CA PRO A 138 -19.74 -0.27 -6.61
C PRO A 138 -19.18 -0.44 -5.20
N ALA A 139 -17.87 -0.40 -5.05
CA ALA A 139 -17.18 -0.57 -3.77
C ALA A 139 -16.55 0.75 -3.29
N LYS A 140 -16.68 1.06 -2.02
CA LYS A 140 -16.18 2.32 -1.44
C LYS A 140 -14.91 2.09 -0.64
N ILE A 141 -13.88 2.91 -0.90
CA ILE A 141 -12.64 3.00 -0.16
C ILE A 141 -12.57 4.35 0.54
N TYR A 142 -12.24 4.39 1.83
CA TYR A 142 -12.16 5.61 2.62
C TYR A 142 -10.71 6.09 2.71
N ALA A 143 -10.47 7.34 2.28
CA ALA A 143 -9.15 7.96 2.40
C ALA A 143 -8.79 8.27 3.86
N ASN A 144 -7.49 8.31 4.15
CA ASN A 144 -6.92 8.54 5.48
C ASN A 144 -7.29 7.47 6.53
N GLU A 145 -7.88 6.36 6.11
CA GLU A 145 -8.20 5.22 6.95
C GLU A 145 -7.36 3.99 6.59
N GLY A 146 -7.30 3.01 7.48
CA GLY A 146 -6.50 1.80 7.33
C GLY A 146 -6.96 0.95 6.15
N ALA A 147 -6.04 0.61 5.23
CA ALA A 147 -6.34 -0.12 4.02
C ALA A 147 -5.60 -1.47 3.92
N ALA A 148 -4.37 -1.52 4.42
CA ALA A 148 -3.52 -2.68 4.30
C ALA A 148 -2.60 -2.82 5.52
N GLN A 149 -2.19 -4.05 5.83
CA GLN A 149 -1.26 -4.36 6.91
C GLN A 149 0.11 -4.75 6.34
N PHE A 150 1.15 -4.14 6.87
CA PHE A 150 2.54 -4.38 6.53
C PHE A 150 3.19 -5.27 7.59
N LEU A 151 3.69 -6.43 7.19
CA LEU A 151 4.34 -7.43 8.02
C LEU A 151 5.84 -7.40 7.75
N PHE A 152 6.65 -7.21 8.80
CA PHE A 152 8.10 -7.06 8.68
C PHE A 152 8.82 -8.36 9.05
N PHE A 153 9.68 -8.85 8.17
CA PHE A 153 10.46 -10.07 8.34
C PHE A 153 11.94 -9.72 8.28
N ARG A 154 12.74 -10.34 9.16
CA ARG A 154 14.19 -10.22 9.11
C ARG A 154 14.77 -11.32 8.24
N GLY A 155 15.61 -10.94 7.27
CA GLY A 155 16.41 -11.86 6.49
C GLY A 155 17.69 -12.27 7.26
N GLU A 156 18.04 -13.55 7.23
CA GLU A 156 19.29 -14.05 7.78
C GLU A 156 19.79 -15.22 6.90
N PRO A 157 21.00 -15.10 6.31
CA PRO A 157 21.87 -13.91 6.28
C PRO A 157 21.26 -12.72 5.54
N ILE A 158 21.87 -11.54 5.69
CA ILE A 158 21.48 -10.34 4.92
C ILE A 158 21.76 -10.59 3.43
N CYS A 159 20.90 -10.10 2.55
CA CYS A 159 21.05 -10.25 1.11
C CYS A 159 22.30 -9.53 0.58
N ASP A 160 22.95 -10.12 -0.41
CA ASP A 160 24.12 -9.53 -1.07
C ASP A 160 23.75 -8.29 -1.89
N LEU A 161 22.61 -8.35 -2.61
CA LEU A 161 22.10 -7.27 -3.45
C LEU A 161 20.71 -6.83 -3.00
N SER A 162 20.59 -5.56 -2.64
CA SER A 162 19.32 -4.93 -2.27
C SER A 162 18.55 -4.40 -3.48
N TYR A 163 17.35 -3.87 -3.24
CA TYR A 163 16.57 -3.19 -4.27
C TYR A 163 17.25 -1.90 -4.76
N ALA A 164 17.92 -1.19 -3.85
CA ALA A 164 18.70 0.00 -4.19
C ALA A 164 19.92 -0.35 -5.05
N ASP A 165 20.65 -1.42 -4.70
CA ASP A 165 21.81 -1.90 -5.47
C ASP A 165 21.42 -2.27 -6.91
N ARG A 166 20.22 -2.82 -7.11
CA ARG A 166 19.67 -3.17 -8.44
C ARG A 166 19.07 -2.00 -9.19
N LYS A 167 19.05 -0.80 -8.62
CA LYS A 167 18.40 0.40 -9.18
C LYS A 167 16.93 0.13 -9.54
N GLY A 168 16.19 -0.43 -8.60
CA GLY A 168 14.81 -0.85 -8.82
C GLY A 168 13.92 0.27 -9.32
N LYS A 169 13.01 -0.03 -10.24
CA LYS A 169 12.17 0.92 -10.99
C LYS A 169 11.30 1.83 -10.12
N TYR A 170 10.88 1.33 -8.95
CA TYR A 170 9.90 2.00 -8.09
C TYR A 170 10.51 2.63 -6.83
N MET A 171 11.80 3.01 -6.88
CA MET A 171 12.45 3.78 -5.82
C MET A 171 11.91 5.20 -5.75
N PHE A 172 11.76 5.72 -4.53
CA PHE A 172 11.33 7.08 -4.24
C PHE A 172 9.98 7.46 -4.86
N GLN A 173 9.07 6.50 -4.92
CA GLN A 173 7.74 6.72 -5.48
C GLN A 173 6.96 7.73 -4.63
N GLU A 174 6.58 8.87 -5.22
CA GLU A 174 5.80 9.95 -4.59
C GLU A 174 4.33 9.97 -5.06
N GLY A 175 4.08 9.49 -6.27
CA GLY A 175 2.76 9.44 -6.91
C GLY A 175 2.16 8.03 -6.97
N VAL A 176 1.01 7.93 -7.64
CA VAL A 176 0.34 6.66 -8.00
C VAL A 176 0.55 6.38 -9.47
#